data_0862eb49e68990964c221c34c77dba90
#
_entry.id   0862eb49e68990964c221c34c77dba90
#
_cell.length_a   1.000
_cell.length_b   1.000
_cell.length_c   1.000
_cell.angle_alpha   90.00
_cell.angle_beta   90.00
_cell.angle_gamma   90.00
#
_symmetry.space_group_name_H-M   'P 1'
#
loop_
_entity.id
_entity.type
_entity.pdbx_description
1 polymer ?
#
loop_
_entity_poly.entity_id
_entity_poly.type
_entity_poly.pdbx_seq_one_letter_code
_entity_poly.pdbx_strand_id
1 'polypeptide(L)' 'MDSRVVEVIVRGRLGPDIVAALPEFRIDTDADGLTWIVGAIPDQAKLLGILEMFDALHIDVVSVNPVETI' A
#
# COMPACT_ATOMS: atom_id res chain seq x y z
N MET A 1 12.13 17.20 5.69
CA MET A 1 12.30 15.77 5.40
C MET A 1 11.44 15.38 4.24
N ASP A 2 12.05 14.75 3.29
CA ASP A 2 11.33 14.38 2.08
C ASP A 2 10.59 13.08 2.30
N SER A 3 9.30 13.08 1.98
CA SER A 3 8.55 11.84 1.95
C SER A 3 8.79 11.14 0.62
N ARG A 4 8.64 9.84 0.64
CA ARG A 4 8.78 9.02 -0.56
C ARG A 4 7.42 8.50 -0.96
N VAL A 5 7.18 8.50 -2.26
CA VAL A 5 5.99 7.85 -2.79
C VAL A 5 6.33 6.40 -3.07
N VAL A 6 5.51 5.50 -2.54
CA VAL A 6 5.68 4.06 -2.74
C VAL A 6 4.41 3.48 -3.33
N GLU A 7 4.59 2.38 -4.04
CA GLU A 7 3.51 1.61 -4.61
C GLU A 7 3.58 0.21 -4.02
N VAL A 8 2.50 -0.21 -3.38
CA VAL A 8 2.39 -1.58 -2.86
C VAL A 8 1.30 -2.26 -3.66
N ILE A 9 1.60 -3.43 -4.19
CA ILE A 9 0.64 -4.22 -4.95
C ILE A 9 0.31 -5.45 -4.13
N VAL A 10 -0.97 -5.67 -3.89
CA VAL A 10 -1.44 -6.83 -3.14
C VAL A 10 -2.45 -7.60 -3.98
N ARG A 11 -2.62 -8.87 -3.67
CA ARG A 11 -3.57 -9.72 -4.36
C ARG A 11 -4.91 -9.64 -3.65
N GLY A 12 -5.96 -9.42 -4.43
CA GLY A 12 -7.32 -9.33 -3.91
C GLY A 12 -7.73 -7.92 -3.59
N ARG A 13 -9.00 -7.76 -3.26
CA ARG A 13 -9.60 -6.46 -2.93
C ARG A 13 -9.50 -6.21 -1.44
N LEU A 14 -9.14 -4.99 -1.07
CA LEU A 14 -9.08 -4.60 0.33
C LEU A 14 -10.49 -4.29 0.83
N GLY A 15 -10.78 -4.70 2.05
CA GLY A 15 -12.03 -4.36 2.70
C GLY A 15 -12.10 -2.89 3.10
N PRO A 16 -13.32 -2.38 3.37
CA PRO A 16 -13.48 -0.96 3.69
C PRO A 16 -12.75 -0.54 4.96
N ASP A 17 -12.57 -1.44 5.92
CA ASP A 17 -11.85 -1.10 7.15
C ASP A 17 -10.39 -0.80 6.88
N ILE A 18 -9.77 -1.57 5.98
CA ILE A 18 -8.38 -1.38 5.63
C ILE A 18 -8.22 -0.10 4.82
N VAL A 19 -9.12 0.14 3.89
CA VAL A 19 -9.12 1.36 3.08
C VAL A 19 -9.24 2.58 3.99
N ALA A 20 -10.13 2.52 4.99
CA ALA A 20 -10.30 3.61 5.93
C ALA A 20 -9.07 3.85 6.80
N ALA A 21 -8.27 2.82 7.04
CA ALA A 21 -7.04 2.93 7.83
C ALA A 21 -5.89 3.56 7.05
N LEU A 22 -6.05 3.74 5.73
CA LEU A 22 -5.00 4.29 4.86
C LEU A 22 -5.52 5.51 4.10
N PRO A 23 -5.97 6.56 4.82
CA PRO A 23 -6.66 7.69 4.17
C PRO A 23 -5.76 8.50 3.25
N GLU A 24 -4.44 8.49 3.46
CA GLU A 24 -3.50 9.24 2.63
C GLU A 24 -3.05 8.46 1.39
N PHE A 25 -3.56 7.24 1.21
CA PHE A 25 -3.16 6.41 0.09
C PHE A 25 -4.26 6.33 -0.96
N ARG A 26 -3.83 6.27 -2.21
CA ARG A 26 -4.72 6.02 -3.33
C ARG A 26 -4.79 4.52 -3.55
N ILE A 27 -5.99 3.97 -3.56
CA ILE A 27 -6.21 2.53 -3.62
C ILE A 27 -7.13 2.21 -4.78
N ASP A 28 -6.65 1.37 -5.69
CA ASP A 28 -7.41 0.92 -6.86
C ASP A 28 -7.24 -0.58 -7.04
N THR A 29 -8.30 -1.26 -7.43
CA THR A 29 -8.26 -2.68 -7.75
C THR A 29 -8.54 -2.84 -9.23
N ASP A 30 -7.67 -3.60 -9.92
CA ASP A 30 -7.82 -3.82 -11.35
C ASP A 30 -8.70 -5.04 -11.65
N ALA A 31 -8.89 -5.31 -12.96
CA ALA A 31 -9.75 -6.39 -13.40
C ALA A 31 -9.17 -7.78 -13.08
N ASP A 32 -7.87 -7.87 -12.85
CA ASP A 32 -7.19 -9.13 -12.55
C ASP A 32 -7.18 -9.46 -11.06
N GLY A 33 -7.77 -8.60 -10.25
CA GLY A 33 -7.83 -8.81 -8.80
C GLY A 33 -6.60 -8.35 -8.06
N LEU A 34 -5.78 -7.50 -8.67
CA LEU A 34 -4.66 -6.87 -7.99
C LEU A 34 -5.06 -5.50 -7.49
N THR A 35 -4.65 -5.18 -6.28
CA THR A 35 -4.92 -3.88 -5.68
C THR A 35 -3.62 -3.09 -5.57
N TRP A 36 -3.68 -1.85 -6.03
CA TRP A 36 -2.57 -0.92 -6.06
C TRP A 36 -2.76 0.11 -4.98
N ILE A 37 -1.78 0.25 -4.11
CA ILE A 37 -1.83 1.17 -2.98
C ILE A 37 -0.65 2.12 -3.15
N VAL A 38 -0.96 3.38 -3.49
CA VAL A 38 0.07 4.36 -3.82
C VAL A 38 -0.07 5.55 -2.89
N GLY A 39 1.02 5.94 -2.29
CA GLY A 39 1.00 7.11 -1.42
C GLY A 39 2.36 7.48 -0.90
N ALA A 40 2.43 8.63 -0.29
CA ALA A 40 3.66 9.12 0.30
C ALA A 40 3.83 8.57 1.71
N ILE A 41 5.03 8.12 2.01
CA ILE A 41 5.39 7.69 3.35
C ILE A 41 6.46 8.62 3.90
N PRO A 42 6.37 9.02 5.17
CA PRO A 42 7.35 9.91 5.76
C PRO A 42 8.67 9.21 6.07
N ASP A 43 8.62 7.92 6.38
CA ASP A 43 9.80 7.15 6.73
C ASP A 43 9.58 5.66 6.50
N GLN A 44 10.65 4.90 6.65
CA GLN A 44 10.61 3.45 6.45
C GLN A 44 9.76 2.75 7.49
N ALA A 45 9.71 3.27 8.71
CA ALA A 45 8.92 2.67 9.78
C ALA A 45 7.44 2.64 9.44
N LYS A 46 6.94 3.69 8.78
CA LYS A 46 5.55 3.74 8.34
C LYS A 46 5.27 2.63 7.32
N LEU A 47 6.17 2.44 6.37
CA LEU A 47 6.02 1.39 5.37
C LEU A 47 6.03 0.01 6.02
N LEU A 48 6.98 -0.23 6.92
CA LEU A 48 7.07 -1.52 7.61
C LEU A 48 5.81 -1.80 8.42
N GLY A 49 5.25 -0.78 9.07
CA GLY A 49 3.99 -0.93 9.81
C GLY A 49 2.84 -1.35 8.92
N ILE A 50 2.75 -0.76 7.73
CA ILE A 50 1.71 -1.12 6.76
C ILE A 50 1.89 -2.57 6.30
N LEU A 51 3.12 -2.97 6.00
CA LEU A 51 3.39 -4.33 5.56
C LEU A 51 3.12 -5.35 6.66
N GLU A 52 3.43 -5.02 7.91
CA GLU A 52 3.13 -5.87 9.05
C GLU A 52 1.61 -6.02 9.23
N MET A 53 0.86 -4.94 9.02
CA MET A 53 -0.60 -5.01 9.08
C MET A 53 -1.14 -5.95 8.00
N PHE A 54 -0.62 -5.85 6.78
CA PHE A 54 -1.05 -6.73 5.70
C PHE A 54 -0.71 -8.18 6.02
N ASP A 55 0.46 -8.44 6.58
CA ASP A 55 0.85 -9.79 6.97
C ASP A 55 -0.10 -10.34 8.04
N ALA A 56 -0.39 -9.54 9.06
CA ALA A 56 -1.30 -9.95 10.14
C ALA A 56 -2.70 -10.27 9.64
N LEU A 57 -3.14 -9.60 8.56
CA LEU A 57 -4.45 -9.81 7.96
C LEU A 57 -4.42 -10.83 6.82
N HIS A 58 -3.29 -11.48 6.62
CA HIS A 58 -3.09 -12.50 5.57
C HIS A 58 -3.32 -11.93 4.16
N ILE A 59 -2.97 -10.67 3.97
CA ILE A 59 -3.03 -10.05 2.65
C ILE A 59 -1.73 -10.35 1.93
N ASP A 60 -1.85 -10.92 0.74
CA ASP A 60 -0.71 -11.36 -0.06
C ASP A 60 -0.08 -10.19 -0.79
N VAL A 61 1.09 -9.76 -0.33
CA VAL A 61 1.82 -8.65 -0.94
C VAL A 61 2.61 -9.18 -2.14
N VAL A 62 2.32 -8.62 -3.32
CA VAL A 62 2.95 -9.03 -4.57
C VAL A 62 4.26 -8.28 -4.78
N SER A 63 4.24 -6.97 -4.55
CA SER A 63 5.44 -6.16 -4.75
C SER A 63 5.36 -4.86 -3.97
N VAL A 64 6.52 -4.29 -3.71
CA VAL A 64 6.67 -2.97 -3.08
C VAL A 64 7.72 -2.23 -3.89
N ASN A 65 7.35 -1.10 -4.47
CA ASN A 65 8.24 -0.35 -5.35
C ASN A 65 8.20 1.13 -5.03
N PRO A 66 9.36 1.79 -5.07
CA PRO A 66 9.34 3.25 -5.02
C PRO A 66 8.79 3.79 -6.33
N VAL A 67 8.05 4.90 -6.23
CA VAL A 67 7.55 5.60 -7.41
C VAL A 67 8.41 6.84 -7.57
N GLU A 68 9.13 6.91 -8.66
CA GLU A 68 9.95 8.06 -8.94
C GLU A 68 9.13 9.11 -9.67
N THR A 69 9.14 10.32 -9.10
CA THR A 69 8.55 11.47 -9.77
C THR A 69 9.68 12.35 -10.24
N ILE A 70 9.69 12.63 -11.52
CA ILE A 70 10.70 13.52 -12.12
C ILE A 70 10.15 14.92 -12.20
#